data_08303e3ddb7eafb6b4a5952ae239a296
#
_entry.id   08303e3ddb7eafb6b4a5952ae239a296
#
_cell.length_a   1.000
_cell.length_b   1.000
_cell.length_c   1.000
_cell.angle_alpha   90.00
_cell.angle_beta   90.00
_cell.angle_gamma   90.00
#
_symmetry.space_group_name_H-M   'P 1'
#
loop_
_entity.id
_entity.type
_entity.pdbx_description
1 polymer ?
#
loop_
_entity_poly.entity_id
_entity_poly.type
_entity_poly.pdbx_seq_one_letter_code
_entity_poly.pdbx_strand_id
1 'polypeptide(L)'
;MRWFERKIRRYEHRRWTTDDNRRVQPFHWGLEHIGGSSDDPNPGAFVREYARKAIESSREWYAAFPAADYRLDRENVLSFLSSIESPWPENNTVHAQLFPAHETVNSRARGRRVGAGPAVLVLPNWNAKWQGQNGLCRWIQRMGITVLKMSMPYHDRRMAHGHERADQICGPNIGLTLQANRQAVQDARRCLHWLEQQGYSKLGILGTSIGSSVGYVTLVHDERLRAGGFFHVSTYYADVISQGMTTNHVWEGLRHHVTVNELREYWAPISPMPYVERGMGAGRTTFMVYGKYDPTMLPALTRQMLDSLRRHGAEPRTLELACGHYSLELPPFSYIAGYCMLTFFLEGLA
;
A
#
# COMPACT_ATOMS: atom_id res chain seq x y z
N MET A 1 -17.24 -11.17 -26.25
CA MET A 1 -17.09 -10.80 -24.82
C MET A 1 -16.62 -11.99 -23.96
N ARG A 2 -17.36 -13.15 -23.90
CA ARG A 2 -16.96 -14.34 -23.11
C ARG A 2 -15.59 -14.97 -23.45
N TRP A 3 -15.11 -14.85 -24.71
CA TRP A 3 -13.80 -15.38 -25.11
C TRP A 3 -12.64 -14.58 -24.53
N PHE A 4 -12.72 -13.25 -24.59
CA PHE A 4 -11.69 -12.36 -24.05
C PHE A 4 -11.57 -12.50 -22.53
N GLU A 5 -12.70 -12.50 -21.81
CA GLU A 5 -12.74 -12.76 -20.36
C GLU A 5 -12.07 -14.07 -20.01
N ARG A 6 -12.39 -15.16 -20.72
CA ARG A 6 -11.76 -16.48 -20.48
C ARG A 6 -10.24 -16.45 -20.70
N LYS A 7 -9.77 -15.65 -21.67
CA LYS A 7 -8.34 -15.48 -21.94
C LYS A 7 -7.63 -14.76 -20.79
N ILE A 8 -8.23 -13.68 -20.27
CA ILE A 8 -7.72 -12.95 -19.11
C ILE A 8 -7.72 -13.86 -17.86
N ARG A 9 -8.84 -14.49 -17.53
CA ARG A 9 -8.91 -15.39 -16.36
C ARG A 9 -7.89 -16.55 -16.44
N ARG A 10 -7.65 -17.10 -17.61
CA ARG A 10 -6.61 -18.12 -17.82
C ARG A 10 -5.21 -17.57 -17.60
N TYR A 11 -4.94 -16.34 -18.04
CA TYR A 11 -3.68 -15.66 -17.78
C TYR A 11 -3.46 -15.44 -16.29
N GLU A 12 -4.46 -14.90 -15.58
CA GLU A 12 -4.42 -14.67 -14.12
C GLU A 12 -4.10 -15.98 -13.37
N HIS A 13 -4.83 -17.04 -13.67
CA HIS A 13 -4.61 -18.35 -13.06
C HIS A 13 -3.21 -18.88 -13.35
N ARG A 14 -2.75 -18.80 -14.60
CA ARG A 14 -1.40 -19.23 -14.98
C ARG A 14 -0.32 -18.43 -14.22
N ARG A 15 -0.48 -17.13 -14.11
CA ARG A 15 0.46 -16.30 -13.34
C ARG A 15 0.47 -16.65 -11.86
N TRP A 16 -0.69 -16.91 -11.31
CA TRP A 16 -0.81 -17.37 -9.93
C TRP A 16 -0.11 -18.72 -9.70
N THR A 17 -0.27 -19.68 -10.59
CA THR A 17 0.35 -21.01 -10.46
C THR A 17 1.87 -21.04 -10.69
N THR A 18 2.44 -20.02 -11.35
CA THR A 18 3.91 -19.91 -11.51
C THR A 18 4.63 -19.47 -10.24
N ASP A 19 3.92 -18.95 -9.28
CA ASP A 19 4.42 -18.53 -7.96
C ASP A 19 4.28 -19.71 -6.99
N ASP A 20 5.25 -20.62 -7.02
CA ASP A 20 5.18 -21.93 -6.34
C ASP A 20 5.68 -21.92 -4.88
N ASN A 21 6.17 -20.79 -4.40
CA ASN A 21 6.70 -20.61 -3.04
C ASN A 21 5.64 -20.17 -2.00
N ARG A 22 4.36 -20.19 -2.35
CA ARG A 22 3.28 -19.97 -1.37
C ARG A 22 3.13 -21.19 -0.47
N ARG A 23 3.28 -20.98 0.82
CA ARG A 23 3.10 -22.02 1.85
C ARG A 23 2.01 -21.60 2.80
N VAL A 24 1.16 -22.52 3.20
CA VAL A 24 0.22 -22.31 4.30
C VAL A 24 1.05 -22.25 5.59
N GLN A 25 1.05 -21.09 6.23
CA GLN A 25 1.72 -20.90 7.51
C GLN A 25 0.78 -21.26 8.66
N PRO A 26 1.29 -21.68 9.81
CA PRO A 26 0.47 -21.94 10.99
C PRO A 26 -0.17 -20.65 11.50
N PHE A 27 -1.34 -20.79 12.13
CA PHE A 27 -2.02 -19.69 12.81
C PHE A 27 -1.29 -19.27 14.07
N HIS A 28 -1.20 -17.95 14.30
CA HIS A 28 -0.72 -17.36 15.55
C HIS A 28 -1.56 -16.11 15.88
N TRP A 29 -1.84 -15.92 17.16
CA TRP A 29 -2.42 -14.66 17.62
C TRP A 29 -1.40 -13.52 17.55
N GLY A 30 -0.13 -13.78 17.84
CA GLY A 30 0.96 -12.81 17.73
C GLY A 30 0.79 -11.60 18.63
N LEU A 31 0.25 -11.79 19.84
CA LEU A 31 -0.06 -10.70 20.78
C LEU A 31 1.18 -9.93 21.19
N GLU A 32 2.34 -10.61 21.24
CA GLU A 32 3.65 -10.03 21.54
C GLU A 32 4.02 -8.89 20.57
N HIS A 33 3.52 -8.92 19.36
CA HIS A 33 3.75 -7.87 18.35
C HIS A 33 2.91 -6.61 18.58
N ILE A 34 1.87 -6.70 19.42
CA ILE A 34 0.92 -5.60 19.71
C ILE A 34 0.83 -5.30 21.21
N GLY A 35 1.84 -5.70 21.97
CA GLY A 35 1.96 -5.39 23.39
C GLY A 35 1.14 -6.28 24.33
N GLY A 36 0.66 -7.42 23.85
CA GLY A 36 -0.01 -8.45 24.65
C GLY A 36 0.92 -9.57 25.08
N SER A 37 0.39 -10.49 25.91
CA SER A 37 1.08 -11.72 26.31
C SER A 37 0.67 -12.89 25.43
N SER A 38 1.62 -13.76 25.05
CA SER A 38 1.34 -15.02 24.35
C SER A 38 0.42 -15.95 25.15
N ASP A 39 0.40 -15.82 26.49
CA ASP A 39 -0.36 -16.64 27.42
C ASP A 39 -1.72 -16.02 27.80
N ASP A 40 -2.19 -15.00 27.07
CA ASP A 40 -3.49 -14.37 27.32
C ASP A 40 -4.62 -15.42 27.17
N PRO A 41 -5.47 -15.63 28.18
CA PRO A 41 -6.52 -16.63 28.12
C PRO A 41 -7.63 -16.31 27.13
N ASN A 42 -7.72 -15.05 26.66
CA ASN A 42 -8.71 -14.62 25.69
C ASN A 42 -8.11 -13.72 24.58
N PRO A 43 -7.23 -14.29 23.76
CA PRO A 43 -6.46 -13.52 22.78
C PRO A 43 -7.36 -12.79 21.75
N GLY A 44 -8.50 -13.38 21.38
CA GLY A 44 -9.46 -12.73 20.47
C GLY A 44 -10.08 -11.48 21.04
N ALA A 45 -10.43 -11.47 22.34
CA ALA A 45 -10.93 -10.28 23.03
C ALA A 45 -9.85 -9.19 23.12
N PHE A 46 -8.60 -9.59 23.42
CA PHE A 46 -7.47 -8.66 23.45
C PHE A 46 -7.29 -7.96 22.09
N VAL A 47 -7.22 -8.73 21.00
CA VAL A 47 -7.05 -8.16 19.65
C VAL A 47 -8.22 -7.26 19.26
N ARG A 48 -9.47 -7.65 19.58
CA ARG A 48 -10.66 -6.83 19.31
C ARG A 48 -10.59 -5.48 20.03
N GLU A 49 -10.22 -5.49 21.31
CA GLU A 49 -10.08 -4.27 22.08
C GLU A 49 -8.91 -3.40 21.60
N TYR A 50 -7.79 -4.03 21.24
CA TYR A 50 -6.64 -3.35 20.63
C TYR A 50 -7.04 -2.65 19.32
N ALA A 51 -7.74 -3.37 18.43
CA ALA A 51 -8.18 -2.84 17.15
C ALA A 51 -9.20 -1.71 17.33
N ARG A 52 -10.14 -1.84 18.27
CA ARG A 52 -11.12 -0.80 18.61
C ARG A 52 -10.42 0.49 19.05
N LYS A 53 -9.47 0.40 19.98
CA LYS A 53 -8.66 1.54 20.45
C LYS A 53 -7.84 2.16 19.32
N ALA A 54 -7.20 1.32 18.49
CA ALA A 54 -6.43 1.79 17.34
C ALA A 54 -7.25 2.57 16.32
N ILE A 55 -8.52 2.19 16.10
CA ILE A 55 -9.44 2.94 15.24
C ILE A 55 -9.89 4.25 15.90
N GLU A 56 -10.23 4.23 17.18
CA GLU A 56 -10.72 5.41 17.91
C GLU A 56 -9.65 6.50 17.99
N SER A 57 -8.40 6.13 18.25
CA SER A 57 -7.24 7.02 18.30
C SER A 57 -6.32 6.89 17.07
N SER A 58 -6.88 6.66 15.89
CA SER A 58 -6.10 6.29 14.72
C SER A 58 -5.06 7.35 14.29
N ARG A 59 -5.31 8.63 14.54
CA ARG A 59 -4.34 9.71 14.30
C ARG A 59 -3.07 9.52 15.14
N GLU A 60 -3.22 9.17 16.41
CA GLU A 60 -2.12 8.87 17.33
C GLU A 60 -1.47 7.53 17.01
N TRP A 61 -2.28 6.53 16.73
CA TRP A 61 -1.81 5.18 16.39
C TRP A 61 -0.92 5.17 15.14
N TYR A 62 -1.21 6.04 14.18
CA TYR A 62 -0.40 6.25 12.98
C TYR A 62 0.54 7.46 13.06
N ALA A 63 0.66 8.10 14.22
CA ALA A 63 1.59 9.22 14.38
C ALA A 63 3.02 8.78 13.99
N ALA A 64 3.69 9.59 13.22
CA ALA A 64 5.07 9.39 12.82
C ALA A 64 5.81 10.72 12.88
N PHE A 65 6.97 10.72 13.54
CA PHE A 65 7.87 11.86 13.59
C PHE A 65 8.98 11.70 12.55
N PRO A 66 9.60 12.80 12.08
CA PRO A 66 10.77 12.71 11.22
C PRO A 66 11.83 11.79 11.83
N ALA A 67 12.49 10.98 11.01
CA ALA A 67 13.63 10.21 11.47
C ALA A 67 14.84 11.17 11.70
N ALA A 68 15.67 10.86 12.69
CA ALA A 68 16.86 11.65 12.97
C ALA A 68 18.06 11.27 12.09
N ASP A 69 17.99 10.14 11.40
CA ASP A 69 19.08 9.45 10.76
C ASP A 69 18.94 9.29 9.24
N TYR A 70 18.17 10.17 8.58
CA TYR A 70 18.03 10.14 7.11
C TYR A 70 19.38 10.21 6.40
N ARG A 71 19.62 9.25 5.51
CA ARG A 71 20.83 9.18 4.67
C ARG A 71 20.42 8.93 3.22
N LEU A 72 20.81 9.81 2.32
CA LEU A 72 20.69 9.61 0.88
C LEU A 72 22.07 9.29 0.33
N ASP A 73 22.21 8.11 -0.28
CA ASP A 73 23.47 7.69 -0.88
C ASP A 73 23.65 8.19 -2.33
N ARG A 74 24.81 7.87 -2.94
CA ARG A 74 25.15 8.27 -4.32
C ARG A 74 24.31 7.56 -5.38
N GLU A 75 23.65 6.46 -5.04
CA GLU A 75 22.75 5.72 -5.90
C GLU A 75 21.29 6.21 -5.78
N ASN A 76 21.08 7.32 -5.06
CA ASN A 76 19.77 7.87 -4.73
C ASN A 76 18.92 6.88 -3.90
N VAL A 77 19.52 6.13 -3.01
CA VAL A 77 18.80 5.32 -2.02
C VAL A 77 18.74 6.08 -0.71
N LEU A 78 17.54 6.45 -0.30
CA LEU A 78 17.26 6.98 1.03
C LEU A 78 17.18 5.81 2.00
N SER A 79 17.83 5.91 3.15
CA SER A 79 17.71 4.99 4.27
C SER A 79 17.52 5.72 5.59
N PHE A 80 16.78 5.09 6.51
CA PHE A 80 16.53 5.57 7.88
C PHE A 80 15.95 4.45 8.74
N LEU A 81 16.03 4.57 10.06
CA LEU A 81 15.41 3.61 10.99
C LEU A 81 13.89 3.74 10.97
N SER A 82 13.21 2.60 10.96
CA SER A 82 11.76 2.54 11.17
C SER A 82 11.37 3.00 12.58
N SER A 83 10.14 3.48 12.74
CA SER A 83 9.59 3.83 14.07
C SER A 83 9.18 2.62 14.88
N ILE A 84 8.99 1.49 14.24
CA ILE A 84 8.65 0.21 14.87
C ILE A 84 9.83 -0.71 14.74
N GLU A 85 10.35 -1.16 15.87
CA GLU A 85 11.37 -2.20 15.92
C GLU A 85 10.70 -3.58 15.84
N SER A 86 11.22 -4.42 14.97
CA SER A 86 10.78 -5.79 14.79
C SER A 86 11.90 -6.76 15.20
N PRO A 87 11.58 -8.02 15.50
CA PRO A 87 12.61 -9.04 15.80
C PRO A 87 13.58 -9.31 14.64
N TRP A 88 13.30 -8.82 13.45
CA TRP A 88 14.14 -9.00 12.26
C TRP A 88 14.89 -7.70 11.96
N PRO A 89 16.20 -7.64 12.21
CA PRO A 89 17.00 -6.41 12.07
C PRO A 89 16.95 -5.80 10.67
N GLU A 90 16.86 -6.63 9.62
CA GLU A 90 16.78 -6.17 8.23
C GLU A 90 15.53 -5.32 7.99
N ASN A 91 14.42 -5.68 8.65
CA ASN A 91 13.17 -4.93 8.52
C ASN A 91 13.22 -3.56 9.19
N ASN A 92 14.12 -3.35 10.15
CA ASN A 92 14.16 -2.14 10.98
C ASN A 92 14.80 -0.95 10.25
N THR A 93 15.45 -1.16 9.10
CA THR A 93 15.94 -0.07 8.24
C THR A 93 15.03 0.09 7.02
N VAL A 94 14.45 1.26 6.88
CA VAL A 94 13.66 1.63 5.69
C VAL A 94 14.60 1.98 4.55
N HIS A 95 14.32 1.48 3.35
CA HIS A 95 15.00 1.83 2.12
C HIS A 95 14.00 2.38 1.11
N ALA A 96 14.32 3.49 0.47
CA ALA A 96 13.50 4.06 -0.58
C ALA A 96 14.35 4.57 -1.75
N GLN A 97 13.97 4.21 -2.98
CA GLN A 97 14.64 4.66 -4.19
C GLN A 97 14.08 6.00 -4.64
N LEU A 98 14.94 7.00 -4.71
CA LEU A 98 14.61 8.31 -5.25
C LEU A 98 14.84 8.34 -6.77
N PHE A 99 13.85 8.86 -7.48
CA PHE A 99 13.90 9.22 -8.90
C PHE A 99 13.66 10.74 -9.00
N PRO A 100 14.71 11.57 -8.92
CA PRO A 100 14.54 13.03 -8.95
C PRO A 100 14.04 13.48 -10.30
N ALA A 101 13.05 14.37 -10.35
CA ALA A 101 12.57 14.93 -11.59
C ALA A 101 13.71 15.63 -12.34
N HIS A 102 13.78 15.41 -13.64
CA HIS A 102 14.75 16.13 -14.47
C HIS A 102 14.40 17.62 -14.45
N GLU A 103 15.39 18.47 -14.15
CA GLU A 103 15.25 19.89 -14.36
C GLU A 103 15.04 20.15 -15.86
N THR A 104 13.84 20.54 -16.23
CA THR A 104 13.60 21.06 -17.58
C THR A 104 14.30 22.41 -17.70
N VAL A 105 14.78 22.78 -18.90
CA VAL A 105 15.37 24.10 -19.19
C VAL A 105 14.47 25.24 -18.69
N ASN A 106 13.13 25.03 -18.73
CA ASN A 106 12.13 25.96 -18.21
C ASN A 106 12.09 26.06 -16.67
N SER A 107 12.51 25.03 -15.93
CA SER A 107 12.54 25.08 -14.44
C SER A 107 13.76 25.90 -13.96
N ARG A 108 14.91 25.81 -14.65
CA ARG A 108 16.09 26.66 -14.40
C ARG A 108 15.79 28.13 -14.73
N ALA A 109 15.12 28.40 -15.85
CA ALA A 109 14.73 29.76 -16.24
C ALA A 109 13.74 30.42 -15.25
N ARG A 110 12.99 29.63 -14.47
CA ARG A 110 12.07 30.12 -13.43
C ARG A 110 12.69 30.21 -12.02
N GLY A 111 14.00 29.99 -11.88
CA GLY A 111 14.68 30.06 -10.58
C GLY A 111 14.20 29.02 -9.56
N ARG A 112 13.60 27.91 -10.00
CA ARG A 112 13.15 26.84 -9.10
C ARG A 112 14.36 26.15 -8.45
N ARG A 113 14.39 26.16 -7.13
CA ARG A 113 15.34 25.36 -6.35
C ARG A 113 15.05 23.88 -6.53
N VAL A 114 16.08 23.04 -6.47
CA VAL A 114 15.94 21.59 -6.28
C VAL A 114 15.01 21.37 -5.09
N GLY A 115 13.95 20.56 -5.26
CA GLY A 115 12.94 20.35 -4.20
C GLY A 115 11.64 21.17 -4.34
N ALA A 116 11.57 22.18 -5.21
CA ALA A 116 10.38 23.05 -5.33
C ALA A 116 9.23 22.50 -6.20
N GLY A 117 9.32 21.27 -6.70
CA GLY A 117 8.34 20.63 -7.58
C GLY A 117 7.37 19.69 -6.87
N PRO A 118 6.50 19.01 -7.63
CA PRO A 118 5.68 17.93 -7.10
C PRO A 118 6.51 16.67 -6.84
N ALA A 119 6.09 15.89 -5.83
CA ALA A 119 6.66 14.58 -5.56
C ALA A 119 5.58 13.54 -5.24
N VAL A 120 5.81 12.29 -5.63
CA VAL A 120 4.92 11.16 -5.38
C VAL A 120 5.68 10.07 -4.61
N LEU A 121 5.13 9.69 -3.46
CA LEU A 121 5.55 8.48 -2.74
C LEU A 121 4.89 7.27 -3.38
N VAL A 122 5.68 6.26 -3.76
CA VAL A 122 5.19 5.02 -4.38
C VAL A 122 5.33 3.86 -3.41
N LEU A 123 4.20 3.16 -3.17
CA LEU A 123 4.09 1.97 -2.35
C LEU A 123 3.78 0.76 -3.24
N PRO A 124 4.73 -0.17 -3.40
CA PRO A 124 4.59 -1.28 -4.34
C PRO A 124 3.65 -2.38 -3.82
N ASN A 125 3.37 -3.35 -4.70
CA ASN A 125 2.58 -4.54 -4.41
C ASN A 125 3.33 -5.54 -3.50
N TRP A 126 2.59 -6.53 -2.98
CA TRP A 126 3.13 -7.63 -2.17
C TRP A 126 4.21 -8.41 -2.93
N ASN A 127 5.29 -8.71 -2.23
CA ASN A 127 6.49 -9.37 -2.79
C ASN A 127 7.18 -8.63 -3.96
N ALA A 128 6.94 -7.31 -4.06
CA ALA A 128 7.66 -6.50 -5.03
C ALA A 128 9.17 -6.55 -4.79
N LYS A 129 9.92 -6.75 -5.86
CA LYS A 129 11.39 -6.66 -5.85
C LYS A 129 11.83 -5.21 -5.97
N TRP A 130 13.08 -4.91 -5.57
CA TRP A 130 13.67 -3.57 -5.62
C TRP A 130 13.50 -2.87 -6.98
N GLN A 131 13.62 -3.62 -8.06
CA GLN A 131 13.48 -3.09 -9.41
C GLN A 131 12.03 -3.06 -9.93
N GLY A 132 11.10 -3.65 -9.18
CA GLY A 132 9.67 -3.64 -9.52
C GLY A 132 9.15 -2.22 -9.62
N GLN A 133 8.27 -1.98 -10.60
CA GLN A 133 7.64 -0.67 -10.89
C GLN A 133 8.62 0.47 -11.25
N ASN A 134 9.93 0.22 -11.42
CA ASN A 134 10.88 1.26 -11.84
C ASN A 134 10.51 1.90 -13.19
N GLY A 135 9.89 1.14 -14.09
CA GLY A 135 9.39 1.68 -15.36
C GLY A 135 8.36 2.78 -15.17
N LEU A 136 7.37 2.56 -14.31
CA LEU A 136 6.36 3.54 -13.93
C LEU A 136 6.98 4.74 -13.22
N CYS A 137 7.88 4.52 -12.27
CA CYS A 137 8.58 5.59 -11.55
C CYS A 137 9.36 6.50 -12.50
N ARG A 138 10.11 5.91 -13.44
CA ARG A 138 10.86 6.67 -14.47
C ARG A 138 9.95 7.42 -15.43
N TRP A 139 8.78 6.88 -15.74
CA TRP A 139 7.81 7.58 -16.57
C TRP A 139 7.27 8.82 -15.87
N ILE A 140 6.85 8.69 -14.61
CA ILE A 140 6.41 9.81 -13.76
C ILE A 140 7.54 10.86 -13.62
N GLN A 141 8.77 10.41 -13.37
CA GLN A 141 9.97 11.25 -13.27
C GLN A 141 10.19 12.11 -14.54
N ARG A 142 10.10 11.49 -15.72
CA ARG A 142 10.29 12.18 -17.01
C ARG A 142 9.28 13.29 -17.25
N MET A 143 8.11 13.21 -16.62
CA MET A 143 7.07 14.24 -16.71
C MET A 143 7.21 15.34 -15.66
N GLY A 144 8.35 15.39 -14.95
CA GLY A 144 8.67 16.47 -14.02
C GLY A 144 8.17 16.29 -12.59
N ILE A 145 7.76 15.08 -12.23
CA ILE A 145 7.35 14.72 -10.86
C ILE A 145 8.45 13.85 -10.23
N THR A 146 9.00 14.28 -9.10
CA THR A 146 9.93 13.44 -8.34
C THR A 146 9.19 12.24 -7.76
N VAL A 147 9.84 11.07 -7.78
CA VAL A 147 9.28 9.85 -7.20
C VAL A 147 10.20 9.33 -6.10
N LEU A 148 9.62 9.01 -4.94
CA LEU A 148 10.27 8.26 -3.89
C LEU A 148 9.55 6.91 -3.76
N LYS A 149 10.19 5.80 -4.15
CA LYS A 149 9.61 4.46 -4.06
C LYS A 149 10.13 3.76 -2.83
N MET A 150 9.26 3.51 -1.84
CA MET A 150 9.60 2.87 -0.57
C MET A 150 9.58 1.35 -0.70
N SER A 151 10.59 0.67 -0.13
CA SER A 151 10.52 -0.76 0.15
C SER A 151 9.57 -1.00 1.33
N MET A 152 8.52 -1.79 1.11
CA MET A 152 7.54 -2.11 2.15
C MET A 152 8.20 -2.97 3.26
N PRO A 153 7.67 -2.99 4.50
CA PRO A 153 8.17 -3.88 5.54
C PRO A 153 8.27 -5.33 5.06
N TYR A 154 9.36 -5.98 5.39
CA TYR A 154 9.69 -7.37 5.02
C TYR A 154 9.88 -7.64 3.52
N HIS A 155 9.93 -6.60 2.67
CA HIS A 155 10.17 -6.76 1.24
C HIS A 155 11.63 -6.49 0.90
N ASP A 156 12.12 -7.24 -0.08
CA ASP A 156 13.40 -6.99 -0.75
C ASP A 156 14.56 -6.76 0.24
N ARG A 157 15.15 -5.57 0.34
CA ARG A 157 16.24 -5.22 1.27
C ARG A 157 15.84 -5.31 2.76
N ARG A 158 14.54 -5.36 3.05
CA ARG A 158 13.97 -5.50 4.40
C ARG A 158 13.51 -6.91 4.69
N MET A 159 13.71 -7.83 3.76
CA MET A 159 13.28 -9.22 3.94
C MET A 159 14.14 -9.89 5.00
N ALA A 160 13.49 -10.55 5.93
CA ALA A 160 14.15 -11.29 6.99
C ALA A 160 15.03 -12.40 6.42
N HIS A 161 16.21 -12.60 7.00
CA HIS A 161 17.14 -13.64 6.56
C HIS A 161 16.45 -15.03 6.52
N GLY A 162 16.65 -15.75 5.42
CA GLY A 162 16.05 -17.08 5.22
C GLY A 162 14.59 -17.07 4.73
N HIS A 163 13.98 -15.91 4.51
CA HIS A 163 12.65 -15.79 3.94
C HIS A 163 12.72 -15.50 2.44
N GLU A 164 11.75 -16.03 1.69
CA GLU A 164 11.61 -15.80 0.24
C GLU A 164 10.41 -14.90 -0.09
N ARG A 165 9.54 -14.67 0.90
CA ARG A 165 8.29 -13.92 0.78
C ARG A 165 8.09 -13.03 1.99
N ALA A 166 7.40 -11.92 1.77
CA ALA A 166 7.00 -10.97 2.81
C ALA A 166 5.70 -11.43 3.50
N ASP A 167 5.68 -12.64 4.05
CA ASP A 167 4.48 -13.21 4.66
C ASP A 167 4.17 -12.59 6.05
N GLN A 168 5.11 -11.85 6.62
CA GLN A 168 4.92 -11.12 7.88
C GLN A 168 3.94 -9.94 7.76
N ILE A 169 3.86 -9.29 6.60
CA ILE A 169 2.91 -8.19 6.36
C ILE A 169 1.53 -8.70 5.95
N CYS A 170 1.46 -9.94 5.47
CA CYS A 170 0.25 -10.57 4.97
C CYS A 170 0.31 -12.07 5.26
N GLY A 171 -0.01 -12.46 6.49
CA GLY A 171 0.11 -13.84 6.95
C GLY A 171 -0.93 -14.19 8.02
N PRO A 172 -1.01 -15.48 8.43
CA PRO A 172 -1.95 -15.95 9.44
C PRO A 172 -1.51 -15.67 10.89
N ASN A 173 -0.58 -14.73 11.10
CA ASN A 173 -0.25 -14.17 12.40
C ASN A 173 -0.97 -12.82 12.56
N ILE A 174 -2.00 -12.77 13.41
CA ILE A 174 -2.91 -11.63 13.55
C ILE A 174 -2.17 -10.37 13.98
N GLY A 175 -1.42 -10.44 15.08
CA GLY A 175 -0.72 -9.29 15.66
C GLY A 175 0.45 -8.81 14.79
N LEU A 176 1.21 -9.74 14.20
CA LEU A 176 2.31 -9.39 13.29
C LEU A 176 1.81 -8.68 12.04
N THR A 177 0.71 -9.17 11.44
CA THR A 177 0.08 -8.50 10.28
C THR A 177 -0.37 -7.09 10.64
N LEU A 178 -0.97 -6.88 11.82
CA LEU A 178 -1.32 -5.53 12.31
C LEU A 178 -0.09 -4.64 12.47
N GLN A 179 0.95 -5.13 13.16
CA GLN A 179 2.18 -4.37 13.39
C GLN A 179 2.87 -4.00 12.08
N ALA A 180 3.02 -4.95 11.16
CA ALA A 180 3.72 -4.73 9.89
C ALA A 180 3.01 -3.70 8.99
N ASN A 181 1.68 -3.73 8.92
CA ASN A 181 0.92 -2.73 8.17
C ASN A 181 0.92 -1.36 8.87
N ARG A 182 0.87 -1.30 10.21
CA ARG A 182 1.10 -0.06 10.97
C ARG A 182 2.47 0.53 10.66
N GLN A 183 3.51 -0.31 10.70
CA GLN A 183 4.87 0.06 10.34
C GLN A 183 4.95 0.65 8.92
N ALA A 184 4.29 0.01 7.94
CA ALA A 184 4.26 0.49 6.56
C ALA A 184 3.69 1.91 6.45
N VAL A 185 2.60 2.22 7.15
CA VAL A 185 1.99 3.56 7.15
C VAL A 185 2.90 4.58 7.84
N GLN A 186 3.50 4.24 8.97
CA GLN A 186 4.40 5.14 9.69
C GLN A 186 5.69 5.41 8.91
N ASP A 187 6.27 4.38 8.26
CA ASP A 187 7.44 4.52 7.40
C ASP A 187 7.13 5.37 6.16
N ALA A 188 5.93 5.20 5.57
CA ALA A 188 5.46 6.05 4.48
C ALA A 188 5.37 7.53 4.91
N ARG A 189 4.83 7.80 6.11
CA ARG A 189 4.77 9.15 6.66
C ARG A 189 6.15 9.73 6.96
N ARG A 190 7.14 8.91 7.37
CA ARG A 190 8.54 9.33 7.49
C ARG A 190 9.16 9.68 6.14
N CYS A 191 8.85 8.91 5.09
CA CYS A 191 9.23 9.28 3.72
C CYS A 191 8.66 10.64 3.31
N LEU A 192 7.40 10.92 3.66
CA LEU A 192 6.78 12.23 3.40
C LEU A 192 7.43 13.36 4.20
N HIS A 193 7.85 13.13 5.44
CA HIS A 193 8.65 14.09 6.21
C HIS A 193 9.97 14.42 5.53
N TRP A 194 10.67 13.39 5.04
CA TRP A 194 11.91 13.61 4.31
C TRP A 194 11.68 14.42 3.03
N LEU A 195 10.66 14.10 2.23
CA LEU A 195 10.33 14.87 1.03
C LEU A 195 10.03 16.35 1.37
N GLU A 196 9.28 16.61 2.42
CA GLU A 196 8.98 17.96 2.90
C GLU A 196 10.26 18.71 3.32
N GLN A 197 11.16 18.06 4.06
CA GLN A 197 12.48 18.63 4.43
C GLN A 197 13.35 18.94 3.22
N GLN A 198 13.19 18.20 2.11
CA GLN A 198 13.86 18.51 0.83
C GLN A 198 13.17 19.66 0.06
N GLY A 199 12.07 20.23 0.58
CA GLY A 199 11.36 21.36 0.00
C GLY A 199 10.19 21.00 -0.92
N TYR A 200 9.82 19.72 -1.04
CA TYR A 200 8.65 19.31 -1.80
C TYR A 200 7.36 19.63 -1.01
N SER A 201 6.51 20.49 -1.55
CA SER A 201 5.26 20.93 -0.89
C SER A 201 3.99 20.41 -1.58
N LYS A 202 4.12 19.82 -2.76
CA LYS A 202 3.02 19.25 -3.54
C LYS A 202 3.20 17.73 -3.56
N LEU A 203 2.66 17.07 -2.51
CA LEU A 203 2.89 15.65 -2.28
C LEU A 203 1.70 14.81 -2.70
N GLY A 204 1.98 13.73 -3.44
CA GLY A 204 1.03 12.68 -3.78
C GLY A 204 1.49 11.32 -3.28
N ILE A 205 0.58 10.35 -3.29
CA ILE A 205 0.87 8.95 -2.96
C ILE A 205 0.29 8.04 -4.04
N LEU A 206 1.06 7.04 -4.45
CA LEU A 206 0.64 6.01 -5.38
C LEU A 206 0.83 4.64 -4.74
N GLY A 207 -0.24 3.85 -4.69
CA GLY A 207 -0.20 2.49 -4.18
C GLY A 207 -0.63 1.45 -5.20
N THR A 208 -0.08 0.23 -5.08
CA THR A 208 -0.48 -0.92 -5.89
C THR A 208 -0.81 -2.11 -5.01
N SER A 209 -2.01 -2.69 -5.13
CA SER A 209 -2.44 -3.87 -4.38
C SER A 209 -2.35 -3.62 -2.86
N ILE A 210 -1.58 -4.38 -2.07
CA ILE A 210 -1.36 -4.10 -0.64
C ILE A 210 -0.85 -2.66 -0.42
N GLY A 211 0.01 -2.16 -1.31
CA GLY A 211 0.46 -0.77 -1.29
C GLY A 211 -0.67 0.23 -1.48
N SER A 212 -1.78 -0.13 -2.13
CA SER A 212 -2.98 0.72 -2.23
C SER A 212 -3.73 0.81 -0.90
N SER A 213 -3.82 -0.28 -0.15
CA SER A 213 -4.44 -0.27 1.19
C SER A 213 -3.63 0.59 2.15
N VAL A 214 -2.31 0.37 2.24
CA VAL A 214 -1.38 1.19 3.03
C VAL A 214 -1.40 2.66 2.56
N GLY A 215 -1.40 2.87 1.24
CA GLY A 215 -1.42 4.21 0.64
C GLY A 215 -2.70 4.99 0.94
N TYR A 216 -3.86 4.34 0.88
CA TYR A 216 -5.13 4.97 1.25
C TYR A 216 -5.16 5.33 2.75
N VAL A 217 -4.76 4.41 3.62
CA VAL A 217 -4.67 4.69 5.06
C VAL A 217 -3.66 5.81 5.34
N THR A 218 -2.52 5.85 4.64
CA THR A 218 -1.57 6.97 4.74
C THR A 218 -2.21 8.28 4.28
N LEU A 219 -2.92 8.29 3.15
CA LEU A 219 -3.57 9.49 2.60
C LEU A 219 -4.54 10.15 3.59
N VAL A 220 -5.33 9.34 4.29
CA VAL A 220 -6.34 9.88 5.23
C VAL A 220 -5.75 10.31 6.57
N HIS A 221 -4.53 9.90 6.90
CA HIS A 221 -3.84 10.25 8.13
C HIS A 221 -2.71 11.28 7.94
N ASP A 222 -2.42 11.72 6.71
CA ASP A 222 -1.36 12.68 6.43
C ASP A 222 -1.88 13.87 5.61
N GLU A 223 -1.92 15.02 6.24
CA GLU A 223 -2.50 16.24 5.66
C GLU A 223 -1.63 16.89 4.57
N ARG A 224 -0.37 16.50 4.46
CA ARG A 224 0.55 16.97 3.40
C ARG A 224 0.19 16.41 2.03
N LEU A 225 -0.49 15.25 2.00
CA LEU A 225 -0.89 14.60 0.76
C LEU A 225 -2.09 15.31 0.13
N ARG A 226 -1.95 15.70 -1.14
CA ARG A 226 -3.00 16.36 -1.93
C ARG A 226 -3.75 15.39 -2.82
N ALA A 227 -3.06 14.36 -3.35
CA ALA A 227 -3.60 13.42 -4.31
C ALA A 227 -3.18 11.98 -3.98
N GLY A 228 -4.12 11.04 -4.13
CA GLY A 228 -3.87 9.60 -3.98
C GLY A 228 -4.29 8.81 -5.22
N GLY A 229 -3.36 8.09 -5.82
CA GLY A 229 -3.59 7.19 -6.95
C GLY A 229 -3.46 5.74 -6.53
N PHE A 230 -4.43 4.87 -6.87
CA PHE A 230 -4.45 3.50 -6.37
C PHE A 230 -4.76 2.51 -7.50
N PHE A 231 -3.86 1.55 -7.70
CA PHE A 231 -4.10 0.39 -8.52
C PHE A 231 -4.57 -0.77 -7.63
N HIS A 232 -5.77 -1.30 -7.90
CA HIS A 232 -6.35 -2.40 -7.14
C HIS A 232 -6.53 -2.08 -5.64
N VAL A 233 -7.37 -1.13 -5.31
CA VAL A 233 -7.75 -0.83 -3.93
C VAL A 233 -9.01 -1.61 -3.55
N SER A 234 -9.15 -2.00 -2.28
CA SER A 234 -10.29 -2.75 -1.76
C SER A 234 -10.75 -2.22 -0.40
N THR A 235 -11.82 -2.81 0.13
CA THR A 235 -12.52 -2.46 1.37
C THR A 235 -11.75 -2.87 2.63
N TYR A 236 -12.07 -4.07 3.14
CA TYR A 236 -11.42 -4.68 4.28
C TYR A 236 -10.29 -5.60 3.85
N TYR A 237 -9.20 -5.57 4.60
CA TYR A 237 -8.07 -6.46 4.41
C TYR A 237 -8.52 -7.94 4.50
N ALA A 238 -9.39 -8.25 5.48
CA ALA A 238 -9.98 -9.55 5.70
C ALA A 238 -10.73 -10.10 4.47
N ASP A 239 -11.43 -9.24 3.73
CA ASP A 239 -12.18 -9.67 2.54
C ASP A 239 -11.26 -10.07 1.39
N VAL A 240 -10.16 -9.35 1.23
CA VAL A 240 -9.13 -9.69 0.23
C VAL A 240 -8.47 -11.02 0.59
N ILE A 241 -8.16 -11.22 1.88
CA ILE A 241 -7.53 -12.46 2.35
C ILE A 241 -8.45 -13.66 2.15
N SER A 242 -9.72 -13.54 2.50
CA SER A 242 -10.67 -14.66 2.45
C SER A 242 -11.20 -15.00 1.05
N GLN A 243 -11.20 -14.04 0.12
CA GLN A 243 -11.80 -14.19 -1.20
C GLN A 243 -10.78 -14.12 -2.35
N GLY A 244 -9.59 -13.56 -2.11
CA GLY A 244 -8.59 -13.33 -3.13
C GLY A 244 -7.84 -14.59 -3.54
N MET A 245 -7.67 -14.80 -4.84
CA MET A 245 -6.95 -15.96 -5.37
C MET A 245 -5.49 -15.99 -4.88
N THR A 246 -4.80 -14.84 -4.83
CA THR A 246 -3.38 -14.79 -4.47
C THR A 246 -3.13 -14.92 -2.96
N THR A 247 -4.16 -14.74 -2.14
CA THR A 247 -4.13 -14.78 -0.68
C THR A 247 -4.73 -16.06 -0.09
N ASN A 248 -5.18 -17.00 -0.94
CA ASN A 248 -5.86 -18.21 -0.49
C ASN A 248 -5.02 -19.02 0.53
N HIS A 249 -3.71 -19.13 0.35
CA HIS A 249 -2.83 -19.84 1.29
C HIS A 249 -2.78 -19.19 2.67
N VAL A 250 -2.96 -17.85 2.77
CA VAL A 250 -3.07 -17.14 4.04
C VAL A 250 -4.41 -17.45 4.70
N TRP A 251 -5.51 -17.45 3.90
CA TRP A 251 -6.83 -17.81 4.39
C TRP A 251 -6.89 -19.27 4.90
N GLU A 252 -6.23 -20.20 4.21
CA GLU A 252 -6.12 -21.59 4.68
C GLU A 252 -5.49 -21.70 6.08
N GLY A 253 -4.53 -20.86 6.44
CA GLY A 253 -3.96 -20.79 7.78
C GLY A 253 -4.87 -20.15 8.83
N LEU A 254 -5.87 -19.35 8.40
CA LEU A 254 -6.75 -18.60 9.31
C LEU A 254 -8.13 -19.25 9.51
N ARG A 255 -8.73 -19.85 8.49
CA ARG A 255 -10.16 -20.20 8.39
C ARG A 255 -10.68 -21.15 9.46
N HIS A 256 -9.82 -21.92 10.11
CA HIS A 256 -10.18 -22.84 11.19
C HIS A 256 -10.09 -22.20 12.59
N HIS A 257 -9.59 -20.97 12.68
CA HIS A 257 -9.33 -20.27 13.94
C HIS A 257 -10.17 -19.01 14.10
N VAL A 258 -10.48 -18.33 12.98
CA VAL A 258 -11.24 -17.07 12.98
C VAL A 258 -12.22 -17.03 11.82
N THR A 259 -13.35 -16.39 12.03
CA THR A 259 -14.32 -16.08 10.98
C THR A 259 -13.89 -14.82 10.22
N VAL A 260 -14.43 -14.63 9.00
CA VAL A 260 -14.18 -13.40 8.21
C VAL A 260 -14.64 -12.14 8.96
N ASN A 261 -15.76 -12.24 9.71
CA ASN A 261 -16.28 -11.10 10.48
C ASN A 261 -15.35 -10.73 11.65
N GLU A 262 -14.86 -11.71 12.40
CA GLU A 262 -13.86 -11.46 13.44
C GLU A 262 -12.57 -10.88 12.84
N LEU A 263 -12.13 -11.41 11.70
CA LEU A 263 -10.95 -10.91 11.02
C LEU A 263 -11.12 -9.46 10.52
N ARG A 264 -12.35 -9.07 10.10
CA ARG A 264 -12.67 -7.66 9.79
C ARG A 264 -12.53 -6.77 11.02
N GLU A 265 -12.97 -7.23 12.20
CA GLU A 265 -12.81 -6.50 13.45
C GLU A 265 -11.32 -6.39 13.84
N TYR A 266 -10.60 -7.51 13.83
CA TYR A 266 -9.19 -7.55 14.21
C TYR A 266 -8.30 -6.68 13.31
N TRP A 267 -8.52 -6.74 12.00
CA TRP A 267 -7.75 -6.00 11.01
C TRP A 267 -8.42 -4.70 10.52
N ALA A 268 -9.44 -4.23 11.25
CA ALA A 268 -10.07 -2.94 10.95
C ALA A 268 -9.04 -1.79 10.88
N PRO A 269 -8.07 -1.67 11.81
CA PRO A 269 -7.12 -0.57 11.77
C PRO A 269 -6.31 -0.48 10.47
N ILE A 270 -5.99 -1.60 9.85
CA ILE A 270 -5.17 -1.66 8.62
C ILE A 270 -5.99 -1.70 7.33
N SER A 271 -7.31 -1.63 7.45
CA SER A 271 -8.27 -1.67 6.35
C SER A 271 -8.70 -0.27 5.93
N PRO A 272 -8.86 0.04 4.63
CA PRO A 272 -9.37 1.33 4.16
C PRO A 272 -10.80 1.63 4.61
N MET A 273 -11.70 0.63 4.59
CA MET A 273 -13.14 0.83 4.75
C MET A 273 -13.56 1.51 6.06
N PRO A 274 -13.02 1.15 7.25
CA PRO A 274 -13.39 1.81 8.50
C PRO A 274 -13.14 3.33 8.50
N TYR A 275 -12.17 3.80 7.74
CA TYR A 275 -11.86 5.22 7.59
C TYR A 275 -12.78 5.90 6.59
N VAL A 276 -13.15 5.20 5.51
CA VAL A 276 -14.17 5.66 4.57
C VAL A 276 -15.52 5.83 5.26
N GLU A 277 -15.95 4.86 6.07
CA GLU A 277 -17.21 4.88 6.82
C GLU A 277 -17.25 5.99 7.89
N ARG A 278 -16.11 6.50 8.31
CA ARG A 278 -15.98 7.67 9.18
C ARG A 278 -15.83 8.99 8.42
N GLY A 279 -16.02 8.99 7.10
CA GLY A 279 -15.89 10.18 6.26
C GLY A 279 -14.45 10.68 6.10
N MET A 280 -13.45 9.92 6.56
CA MET A 280 -12.04 10.25 6.36
C MET A 280 -11.68 10.12 4.88
N GLY A 281 -11.10 11.14 4.30
CA GLY A 281 -10.75 11.19 2.88
C GLY A 281 -11.80 11.84 1.97
N ALA A 282 -12.94 12.29 2.48
CA ALA A 282 -13.98 12.96 1.68
C ALA A 282 -13.45 14.18 0.91
N GLY A 283 -12.56 14.98 1.52
CA GLY A 283 -11.92 16.14 0.88
C GLY A 283 -10.64 15.82 0.10
N ARG A 284 -10.29 14.55 -0.13
CA ARG A 284 -9.06 14.14 -0.80
C ARG A 284 -9.30 13.83 -2.28
N THR A 285 -8.41 14.33 -3.13
CA THR A 285 -8.44 13.98 -4.57
C THR A 285 -7.89 12.57 -4.75
N THR A 286 -8.71 11.65 -5.25
CA THR A 286 -8.34 10.25 -5.42
C THR A 286 -8.64 9.74 -6.82
N PHE A 287 -7.79 8.82 -7.31
CA PHE A 287 -7.98 8.09 -8.55
C PHE A 287 -7.79 6.60 -8.34
N MET A 288 -8.80 5.81 -8.67
CA MET A 288 -8.81 4.35 -8.46
C MET A 288 -8.93 3.62 -9.79
N VAL A 289 -7.92 2.81 -10.10
CA VAL A 289 -7.85 1.95 -11.28
C VAL A 289 -7.99 0.50 -10.85
N TYR A 290 -8.90 -0.25 -11.48
CA TYR A 290 -9.11 -1.65 -11.14
C TYR A 290 -9.47 -2.53 -12.34
N GLY A 291 -9.19 -3.81 -12.22
CA GLY A 291 -9.48 -4.79 -13.25
C GLY A 291 -10.89 -5.38 -13.12
N LYS A 292 -11.64 -5.39 -14.22
CA LYS A 292 -12.97 -6.00 -14.28
C LYS A 292 -12.98 -7.50 -13.97
N TYR A 293 -11.87 -8.17 -14.22
CA TYR A 293 -11.72 -9.62 -14.06
C TYR A 293 -10.66 -9.97 -12.99
N ASP A 294 -10.42 -9.05 -12.05
CA ASP A 294 -9.43 -9.25 -10.98
C ASP A 294 -9.89 -10.35 -10.01
N PRO A 295 -9.15 -11.47 -9.89
CA PRO A 295 -9.50 -12.55 -8.97
C PRO A 295 -8.88 -12.39 -7.57
N THR A 296 -8.07 -11.35 -7.35
CA THR A 296 -7.38 -11.06 -6.08
C THR A 296 -8.07 -9.92 -5.33
N MET A 297 -8.07 -8.73 -5.93
CA MET A 297 -8.84 -7.57 -5.45
C MET A 297 -10.18 -7.54 -6.20
N LEU A 298 -11.16 -8.33 -5.72
CA LEU A 298 -12.41 -8.53 -6.45
C LEU A 298 -13.09 -7.19 -6.78
N PRO A 299 -13.52 -6.99 -8.04
CA PRO A 299 -14.15 -5.74 -8.46
C PRO A 299 -15.39 -5.35 -7.65
N ALA A 300 -16.10 -6.34 -7.07
CA ALA A 300 -17.23 -6.11 -6.19
C ALA A 300 -16.80 -5.34 -4.93
N LEU A 301 -15.66 -5.68 -4.32
CA LEU A 301 -15.13 -5.01 -3.14
C LEU A 301 -14.70 -3.57 -3.49
N THR A 302 -14.03 -3.39 -4.64
CA THR A 302 -13.66 -2.04 -5.09
C THR A 302 -14.91 -1.17 -5.32
N ARG A 303 -15.93 -1.69 -5.98
CA ARG A 303 -17.20 -0.96 -6.16
C ARG A 303 -17.86 -0.61 -4.83
N GLN A 304 -17.90 -1.55 -3.87
CA GLN A 304 -18.39 -1.30 -2.52
C GLN A 304 -17.65 -0.14 -1.83
N MET A 305 -16.33 -0.08 -1.97
CA MET A 305 -15.53 1.03 -1.44
C MET A 305 -15.88 2.36 -2.14
N LEU A 306 -16.00 2.35 -3.47
CA LEU A 306 -16.38 3.53 -4.25
C LEU A 306 -17.76 4.06 -3.87
N ASP A 307 -18.73 3.17 -3.68
CA ASP A 307 -20.10 3.54 -3.26
C ASP A 307 -20.11 4.10 -1.82
N SER A 308 -19.28 3.55 -0.94
CA SER A 308 -19.13 4.09 0.41
C SER A 308 -18.48 5.48 0.38
N LEU A 309 -17.42 5.69 -0.40
CA LEU A 309 -16.78 7.00 -0.59
C LEU A 309 -17.79 8.05 -1.06
N ARG A 310 -18.59 7.74 -2.08
CA ARG A 310 -19.61 8.66 -2.61
C ARG A 310 -20.67 9.01 -1.58
N ARG A 311 -21.15 8.01 -0.80
CA ARG A 311 -22.10 8.25 0.30
C ARG A 311 -21.56 9.20 1.38
N HIS A 312 -20.24 9.27 1.56
CA HIS A 312 -19.59 10.15 2.50
C HIS A 312 -19.02 11.43 1.85
N GLY A 313 -19.51 11.78 0.65
CA GLY A 313 -19.20 13.06 0.00
C GLY A 313 -17.87 13.10 -0.75
N ALA A 314 -17.22 11.97 -1.00
CA ALA A 314 -16.02 11.91 -1.84
C ALA A 314 -16.39 11.66 -3.30
N GLU A 315 -15.64 12.27 -4.21
CA GLU A 315 -15.79 12.13 -5.68
C GLU A 315 -14.53 11.47 -6.30
N PRO A 316 -14.29 10.16 -6.04
CA PRO A 316 -13.12 9.49 -6.58
C PRO A 316 -13.21 9.39 -8.10
N ARG A 317 -12.14 9.76 -8.81
CA ARG A 317 -11.98 9.40 -10.23
C ARG A 317 -11.79 7.89 -10.32
N THR A 318 -12.35 7.26 -11.35
CA THR A 318 -12.29 5.80 -11.49
C THR A 318 -11.99 5.37 -12.92
N LEU A 319 -11.27 4.26 -13.07
CA LEU A 319 -11.01 3.60 -14.34
C LEU A 319 -11.14 2.08 -14.15
N GLU A 320 -12.21 1.50 -14.71
CA GLU A 320 -12.34 0.04 -14.82
C GLU A 320 -11.76 -0.43 -16.15
N LEU A 321 -10.79 -1.33 -16.10
CA LEU A 321 -10.18 -1.93 -17.29
C LEU A 321 -10.59 -3.39 -17.45
N ALA A 322 -10.71 -3.85 -18.70
CA ALA A 322 -11.07 -5.24 -19.00
C ALA A 322 -9.87 -6.20 -18.79
N CYS A 323 -9.20 -6.11 -17.64
CA CYS A 323 -8.05 -6.90 -17.23
C CYS A 323 -8.29 -7.55 -15.85
N GLY A 324 -7.34 -8.31 -15.35
CA GLY A 324 -7.28 -8.84 -13.99
C GLY A 324 -6.16 -8.18 -13.19
N HIS A 325 -5.69 -8.87 -12.13
CA HIS A 325 -4.67 -8.37 -11.21
C HIS A 325 -3.29 -8.28 -11.86
N TYR A 326 -2.83 -9.37 -12.45
CA TYR A 326 -1.53 -9.44 -13.11
C TYR A 326 -1.54 -8.84 -14.52
N SER A 327 -2.66 -9.00 -15.25
CA SER A 327 -2.74 -8.51 -16.62
C SER A 327 -2.85 -6.99 -16.74
N LEU A 328 -3.07 -6.25 -15.65
CA LEU A 328 -2.95 -4.80 -15.64
C LEU A 328 -1.52 -4.35 -16.03
N GLU A 329 -0.50 -5.14 -15.72
CA GLU A 329 0.89 -4.85 -16.07
C GLU A 329 1.19 -5.03 -17.58
N LEU A 330 0.27 -5.62 -18.34
CA LEU A 330 0.46 -5.90 -19.77
C LEU A 330 -0.08 -4.76 -20.64
N PRO A 331 0.55 -4.50 -21.80
CA PRO A 331 -0.05 -3.68 -22.84
C PRO A 331 -1.39 -4.29 -23.35
N PRO A 332 -2.39 -3.47 -23.67
CA PRO A 332 -2.40 -2.01 -23.61
C PRO A 332 -2.76 -1.45 -22.21
N PHE A 333 -3.17 -2.30 -21.26
CA PHE A 333 -3.73 -1.88 -19.97
C PHE A 333 -2.73 -1.05 -19.16
N SER A 334 -1.47 -1.49 -19.09
CA SER A 334 -0.41 -0.75 -18.36
C SER A 334 -0.17 0.66 -18.91
N TYR A 335 -0.25 0.83 -20.22
CA TYR A 335 -0.12 2.15 -20.86
C TYR A 335 -1.32 3.05 -20.59
N ILE A 336 -2.53 2.51 -20.71
CA ILE A 336 -3.77 3.27 -20.44
C ILE A 336 -3.80 3.68 -18.96
N ALA A 337 -3.60 2.72 -18.07
CA ALA A 337 -3.62 2.95 -16.63
C ALA A 337 -2.51 3.93 -16.20
N GLY A 338 -1.30 3.75 -16.69
CA GLY A 338 -0.17 4.61 -16.39
C GLY A 338 -0.36 6.03 -16.94
N TYR A 339 -0.88 6.19 -18.16
CA TYR A 339 -1.16 7.52 -18.73
C TYR A 339 -2.24 8.26 -17.92
N CYS A 340 -3.35 7.59 -17.59
CA CYS A 340 -4.40 8.20 -16.79
C CYS A 340 -3.93 8.54 -15.36
N MET A 341 -3.08 7.70 -14.76
CA MET A 341 -2.50 7.97 -13.45
C MET A 341 -1.55 9.16 -13.50
N LEU A 342 -0.75 9.26 -14.55
CA LEU A 342 0.17 10.37 -14.74
C LEU A 342 -0.57 11.71 -14.91
N THR A 343 -1.59 11.77 -15.79
CA THR A 343 -2.42 12.96 -15.97
C THR A 343 -3.12 13.35 -14.68
N PHE A 344 -3.61 12.39 -13.91
CA PHE A 344 -4.19 12.63 -12.60
C PHE A 344 -3.21 13.35 -11.65
N PHE A 345 -1.96 12.89 -11.55
CA PHE A 345 -0.97 13.53 -10.68
C PHE A 345 -0.52 14.89 -11.23
N LEU A 346 -0.41 15.05 -12.55
CA LEU A 346 -0.08 16.36 -13.15
C LEU A 346 -1.15 17.41 -12.84
N GLU A 347 -2.42 17.04 -12.86
CA GLU A 347 -3.55 17.92 -12.51
C GLU A 347 -3.63 18.14 -10.99
N GLY A 348 -3.57 17.07 -10.21
CA GLY A 348 -3.77 17.12 -8.75
C GLY A 348 -2.60 17.74 -7.96
N LEU A 349 -1.41 17.82 -8.57
CA LEU A 349 -0.20 18.40 -7.99
C LEU A 349 0.28 19.67 -8.72
N ALA A 350 -0.55 20.24 -9.58
CA ALA A 350 -0.25 21.48 -10.32
C ALA A 350 -0.10 22.75 -9.45
#